data_f6cccf96ac9dd3e9247cb0f02892ac96
#
_entry.id   f6cccf96ac9dd3e9247cb0f02892ac96
#
_cell.length_a   1.000
_cell.length_b   1.000
_cell.length_c   1.000
_cell.angle_alpha   90.00
_cell.angle_beta   90.00
_cell.angle_gamma   90.00
#
_symmetry.space_group_name_H-M   'P 1'
#
loop_
_entity.id
_entity.type
_entity.pdbx_description
1 polymer ?
#
loop_
_entity_poly.entity_id
_entity_poly.type
_entity_poly.pdbx_seq_one_letter_code
_entity_poly.pdbx_strand_id
1 'polypeptide(L)'
;MVRMNRSGVVLVGLALLAGCGAEERVEVTPDGVVGEGMAMETAEAVGGEYTAQAYCDDVTTWDANWASFETQVLNLVNQRRAAGATCGGVAKPAVPAVALDTRLRCAARKHSKDMAVNNFFSHTGTGNTAPWDRMKLAGYTYNAAAENIAANQATPEAVMTSWMNSTGHCNNIMNGTYKKLGVGYYYRASGATYKHYWTQDFGAP
;
A
#
# COMPACT_ATOMS: atom_id res chain seq x y z
N MET A 1 -10.44 -17.99 63.08
CA MET A 1 -9.51 -19.08 63.44
C MET A 1 -8.53 -19.16 62.24
N VAL A 2 -7.34 -18.50 62.31
CA VAL A 2 -6.08 -19.09 62.75
C VAL A 2 -5.74 -20.34 61.90
N ARG A 3 -4.68 -20.41 61.10
CA ARG A 3 -3.26 -20.04 61.26
C ARG A 3 -2.49 -20.11 59.93
N MET A 4 -1.52 -19.24 59.80
CA MET A 4 -0.28 -19.31 58.99
C MET A 4 0.52 -20.60 59.22
N ASN A 5 1.31 -21.09 58.23
CA ASN A 5 2.77 -21.25 58.33
C ASN A 5 3.39 -21.85 57.06
N ARG A 6 4.37 -21.20 56.54
CA ARG A 6 5.83 -21.38 56.47
C ARG A 6 6.40 -22.31 55.38
N SER A 7 7.15 -21.67 54.55
CA SER A 7 8.56 -21.94 54.10
C SER A 7 8.98 -23.38 53.79
N GLY A 8 9.54 -23.56 52.62
CA GLY A 8 10.37 -24.69 52.22
C GLY A 8 11.21 -24.36 50.98
N VAL A 9 12.41 -23.84 51.20
CA VAL A 9 13.50 -23.75 50.22
C VAL A 9 14.13 -25.13 50.11
N VAL A 10 14.30 -25.65 48.91
CA VAL A 10 15.28 -26.72 48.62
C VAL A 10 16.07 -26.34 47.38
N LEU A 11 17.34 -26.08 47.64
CA LEU A 11 18.44 -26.05 46.68
C LEU A 11 18.97 -27.48 46.45
N VAL A 12 19.73 -27.65 45.35
CA VAL A 12 20.67 -28.71 44.92
C VAL A 12 20.15 -29.37 43.66
N GLY A 13 20.85 -29.40 42.56
CA GLY A 13 22.23 -29.59 42.31
C GLY A 13 22.67 -29.34 40.85
N LEU A 14 23.87 -29.00 40.79
CA LEU A 14 24.79 -28.72 39.72
C LEU A 14 25.06 -29.95 38.83
N ALA A 15 25.05 -29.79 37.51
CA ALA A 15 25.85 -30.64 36.62
C ALA A 15 26.43 -29.80 35.45
N LEU A 16 27.71 -29.60 35.54
CA LEU A 16 28.60 -29.04 34.51
C LEU A 16 28.75 -30.06 33.38
N LEU A 17 28.64 -29.61 32.13
CA LEU A 17 29.40 -30.17 31.00
C LEU A 17 29.97 -29.02 30.20
N ALA A 18 31.27 -29.04 30.07
CA ALA A 18 32.12 -28.08 29.38
C ALA A 18 31.98 -28.21 27.84
N GLY A 19 31.96 -27.08 27.19
CA GLY A 19 32.17 -26.97 25.76
C GLY A 19 32.88 -25.63 25.51
N CYS A 20 34.16 -25.69 25.18
CA CYS A 20 35.04 -24.57 24.81
C CYS A 20 34.51 -23.79 23.63
N GLY A 21 34.42 -22.48 23.78
CA GLY A 21 34.37 -21.50 22.70
C GLY A 21 35.01 -20.24 23.25
N ALA A 22 36.23 -19.93 22.77
CA ALA A 22 37.05 -18.83 23.22
C ALA A 22 36.40 -17.47 22.97
N GLU A 23 36.19 -16.70 24.01
CA GLU A 23 36.01 -15.25 23.93
C GLU A 23 37.37 -14.60 23.68
N GLU A 24 37.62 -14.13 22.50
CA GLU A 24 38.79 -13.32 22.18
C GLU A 24 38.54 -11.88 22.61
N ARG A 25 39.09 -11.50 23.74
CA ARG A 25 39.20 -10.10 24.17
C ARG A 25 40.24 -9.41 23.31
N VAL A 26 39.82 -8.42 22.53
CA VAL A 26 40.74 -7.50 21.87
C VAL A 26 41.20 -6.47 22.90
N GLU A 27 42.44 -6.60 23.36
CA GLU A 27 43.15 -5.55 24.08
C GLU A 27 43.63 -4.50 23.03
N VAL A 28 43.20 -3.25 23.19
CA VAL A 28 43.68 -2.10 22.41
C VAL A 28 44.92 -1.59 23.10
N THR A 29 46.09 -1.81 22.51
CA THR A 29 47.35 -1.11 22.88
C THR A 29 47.56 0.08 21.94
N PRO A 30 48.04 1.22 22.47
CA PRO A 30 48.32 2.43 21.66
C PRO A 30 49.74 2.40 21.13
N ASP A 31 49.97 1.71 20.02
CA ASP A 31 51.15 2.01 19.18
C ASP A 31 50.99 1.34 17.82
N GLY A 32 51.17 2.14 16.78
CA GLY A 32 50.84 1.76 15.41
C GLY A 32 51.75 0.68 14.84
N VAL A 33 51.09 -0.33 14.25
CA VAL A 33 51.71 -1.16 13.21
C VAL A 33 50.73 -1.26 12.05
N VAL A 34 51.13 -0.77 10.88
CA VAL A 34 50.45 -0.95 9.61
C VAL A 34 50.50 -2.44 9.25
N GLY A 35 49.38 -3.12 9.39
CA GLY A 35 49.16 -4.45 8.83
C GLY A 35 48.35 -4.30 7.55
N GLU A 36 48.86 -4.90 6.47
CA GLU A 36 48.32 -4.88 5.11
C GLU A 36 46.84 -5.30 5.11
N GLY A 37 46.06 -4.48 4.42
CA GLY A 37 44.60 -4.61 4.34
C GLY A 37 44.17 -5.89 3.64
N MET A 38 43.44 -6.74 4.34
CA MET A 38 42.38 -7.49 3.68
C MET A 38 41.31 -6.49 3.33
N ALA A 39 41.12 -6.24 2.05
CA ALA A 39 39.99 -5.51 1.53
C ALA A 39 38.73 -6.26 2.01
N MET A 40 38.04 -5.68 2.97
CA MET A 40 36.63 -5.96 3.17
C MET A 40 35.97 -5.58 1.84
N GLU A 41 35.65 -6.59 1.07
CA GLU A 41 34.75 -6.47 -0.05
C GLU A 41 33.45 -5.93 0.53
N THR A 42 33.29 -4.62 0.45
CA THR A 42 32.01 -3.97 0.74
C THR A 42 31.04 -4.64 -0.22
N ALA A 43 30.09 -5.39 0.36
CA ALA A 43 28.91 -5.81 -0.38
C ALA A 43 28.34 -4.52 -0.98
N GLU A 44 28.63 -4.30 -2.26
CA GLU A 44 27.90 -3.33 -3.06
C GLU A 44 26.44 -3.71 -2.91
N ALA A 45 25.71 -2.91 -2.14
CA ALA A 45 24.27 -2.89 -2.22
C ALA A 45 23.97 -2.66 -3.70
N VAL A 46 23.49 -3.70 -4.38
CA VAL A 46 22.88 -3.59 -5.70
C VAL A 46 21.62 -2.77 -5.48
N GLY A 47 21.80 -1.47 -5.27
CA GLY A 47 20.78 -0.45 -5.30
C GLY A 47 20.43 -0.21 -6.75
N GLY A 48 19.77 -1.18 -7.38
CA GLY A 48 19.04 -0.91 -8.60
C GLY A 48 18.01 0.15 -8.23
N GLU A 49 18.21 1.38 -8.70
CA GLU A 49 17.24 2.45 -8.58
C GLU A 49 15.93 1.92 -9.19
N TYR A 50 14.96 1.62 -8.32
CA TYR A 50 13.67 1.10 -8.74
C TYR A 50 12.97 2.22 -9.50
N THR A 51 13.05 2.20 -10.83
CA THR A 51 12.41 3.22 -11.65
C THR A 51 10.89 3.05 -11.59
N ALA A 52 10.17 4.15 -11.73
CA ALA A 52 8.70 4.12 -11.83
C ALA A 52 8.21 3.20 -12.96
N GLN A 53 9.00 3.06 -14.02
CA GLN A 53 8.75 2.12 -15.12
C GLN A 53 8.78 0.68 -14.61
N ALA A 54 9.84 0.25 -13.94
CA ALA A 54 9.96 -1.10 -13.41
C ALA A 54 8.87 -1.41 -12.36
N TYR A 55 8.47 -0.42 -11.56
CA TYR A 55 7.36 -0.58 -10.62
C TYR A 55 6.04 -0.92 -11.32
N CYS A 56 5.78 -0.36 -12.48
CA CYS A 56 4.53 -0.48 -13.22
C CYS A 56 4.49 -1.63 -14.24
N ASP A 57 5.62 -2.31 -14.51
CA ASP A 57 5.76 -3.29 -15.60
C ASP A 57 4.69 -4.39 -15.57
N ASP A 58 4.36 -4.91 -14.39
CA ASP A 58 3.39 -6.00 -14.22
C ASP A 58 1.92 -5.59 -14.34
N VAL A 59 1.64 -4.30 -14.57
CA VAL A 59 0.31 -3.73 -14.79
C VAL A 59 0.20 -2.91 -16.08
N THR A 60 1.25 -2.91 -16.92
CA THR A 60 1.25 -2.27 -18.24
C THR A 60 0.41 -3.08 -19.24
N THR A 61 0.60 -4.41 -19.25
CA THR A 61 -0.28 -5.33 -19.98
C THR A 61 -1.50 -5.62 -19.12
N TRP A 62 -2.68 -5.16 -19.57
CA TRP A 62 -3.91 -5.22 -18.79
C TRP A 62 -5.06 -5.73 -19.66
N ASP A 63 -5.98 -6.50 -19.06
CA ASP A 63 -7.16 -6.99 -19.78
C ASP A 63 -7.97 -5.80 -20.35
N ALA A 64 -8.39 -5.90 -21.61
CA ALA A 64 -9.07 -4.81 -22.32
C ALA A 64 -10.44 -4.47 -21.71
N ASN A 65 -11.17 -5.47 -21.17
CA ASN A 65 -12.44 -5.24 -20.49
C ASN A 65 -12.21 -4.52 -19.17
N TRP A 66 -11.14 -4.87 -18.45
CA TRP A 66 -10.79 -4.18 -17.21
C TRP A 66 -10.40 -2.72 -17.48
N ALA A 67 -9.61 -2.47 -18.49
CA ALA A 67 -9.26 -1.10 -18.92
C ALA A 67 -10.49 -0.29 -19.37
N SER A 68 -11.47 -0.96 -20.02
CA SER A 68 -12.76 -0.36 -20.35
C SER A 68 -13.55 0.02 -19.09
N PHE A 69 -13.59 -0.84 -18.09
CA PHE A 69 -14.25 -0.58 -16.80
C PHE A 69 -13.61 0.62 -16.07
N GLU A 70 -12.28 0.70 -16.06
CA GLU A 70 -11.55 1.84 -15.49
C GLU A 70 -11.92 3.16 -16.19
N THR A 71 -12.04 3.13 -17.52
CA THR A 71 -12.44 4.30 -18.32
C THR A 71 -13.90 4.71 -18.04
N GLN A 72 -14.79 3.74 -17.90
CA GLN A 72 -16.19 4.01 -17.56
C GLN A 72 -16.30 4.64 -16.16
N VAL A 73 -15.53 4.17 -15.17
CA VAL A 73 -15.48 4.78 -13.83
C VAL A 73 -14.98 6.22 -13.89
N LEU A 74 -13.93 6.53 -14.67
CA LEU A 74 -13.47 7.91 -14.86
C LEU A 74 -14.58 8.81 -15.42
N ASN A 75 -15.33 8.32 -16.42
CA ASN A 75 -16.45 9.04 -17.02
C ASN A 75 -17.58 9.29 -16.02
N LEU A 76 -17.95 8.27 -15.23
CA LEU A 76 -18.96 8.38 -14.17
C LEU A 76 -18.54 9.36 -13.07
N VAL A 77 -17.27 9.36 -12.66
CA VAL A 77 -16.72 10.37 -11.72
C VAL A 77 -16.94 11.76 -12.30
N ASN A 78 -16.58 12.00 -13.55
CA ASN A 78 -16.72 13.31 -14.17
C ASN A 78 -18.18 13.74 -14.35
N GLN A 79 -19.10 12.80 -14.60
CA GLN A 79 -20.53 13.10 -14.59
C GLN A 79 -21.01 13.55 -13.20
N ARG A 80 -20.60 12.87 -12.11
CA ARG A 80 -20.95 13.29 -10.75
C ARG A 80 -20.36 14.63 -10.40
N ARG A 81 -19.10 14.86 -10.79
CA ARG A 81 -18.41 16.15 -10.53
C ARG A 81 -19.10 17.31 -11.27
N ALA A 82 -19.57 17.10 -12.48
CA ALA A 82 -20.29 18.13 -13.25
C ALA A 82 -21.70 18.41 -12.73
N ALA A 83 -22.39 17.38 -12.21
CA ALA A 83 -23.76 17.52 -11.69
C ALA A 83 -23.82 18.09 -10.27
N GLY A 84 -22.74 18.00 -9.50
CA GLY A 84 -22.80 18.15 -8.05
C GLY A 84 -23.37 16.87 -7.39
N ALA A 85 -23.35 16.80 -6.07
CA ALA A 85 -23.84 15.66 -5.31
C ALA A 85 -24.24 16.04 -3.89
N THR A 86 -24.82 15.10 -3.16
CA THR A 86 -24.99 15.19 -1.71
C THR A 86 -24.14 14.08 -1.05
N CYS A 87 -23.17 14.46 -0.24
CA CYS A 87 -22.29 13.53 0.45
C CYS A 87 -22.61 13.56 1.95
N GLY A 88 -23.16 12.45 2.48
CA GLY A 88 -23.52 12.36 3.91
C GLY A 88 -24.50 13.44 4.35
N GLY A 89 -25.45 13.82 3.50
CA GLY A 89 -26.43 14.89 3.78
C GLY A 89 -25.93 16.31 3.48
N VAL A 90 -24.65 16.50 3.10
CA VAL A 90 -24.08 17.81 2.76
C VAL A 90 -24.03 17.99 1.25
N ALA A 91 -24.67 19.05 0.75
CA ALA A 91 -24.63 19.40 -0.66
C ALA A 91 -23.22 19.79 -1.10
N LYS A 92 -22.76 19.24 -2.21
CA LYS A 92 -21.48 19.54 -2.87
C LYS A 92 -21.77 20.18 -4.22
N PRO A 93 -21.27 21.38 -4.49
CA PRO A 93 -21.45 22.01 -5.79
C PRO A 93 -20.71 21.23 -6.88
N ALA A 94 -21.04 21.53 -8.15
CA ALA A 94 -20.27 21.07 -9.29
C ALA A 94 -18.80 21.49 -9.16
N VAL A 95 -17.90 20.61 -9.57
CA VAL A 95 -16.45 20.82 -9.54
C VAL A 95 -15.83 20.40 -10.88
N PRO A 96 -14.67 20.95 -11.27
CA PRO A 96 -14.02 20.64 -12.54
C PRO A 96 -13.75 19.14 -12.70
N ALA A 97 -13.80 18.66 -13.94
CA ALA A 97 -13.44 17.28 -14.28
C ALA A 97 -11.99 16.96 -13.90
N VAL A 98 -11.75 15.69 -13.54
CA VAL A 98 -10.40 15.12 -13.39
C VAL A 98 -9.95 14.49 -14.69
N ALA A 99 -8.66 14.62 -15.00
CA ALA A 99 -8.05 13.94 -16.14
C ALA A 99 -7.37 12.65 -15.69
N LEU A 100 -7.33 11.65 -16.58
CA LEU A 100 -6.54 10.44 -16.37
C LEU A 100 -5.07 10.79 -16.13
N ASP A 101 -4.46 10.15 -15.14
CA ASP A 101 -3.00 10.10 -15.00
C ASP A 101 -2.54 8.64 -14.98
N THR A 102 -1.62 8.30 -15.88
CA THR A 102 -1.17 6.91 -16.07
C THR A 102 -0.36 6.38 -14.88
N ARG A 103 0.28 7.26 -14.12
CA ARG A 103 1.05 6.91 -12.91
C ARG A 103 0.09 6.57 -11.76
N LEU A 104 -0.95 7.39 -11.56
CA LEU A 104 -2.02 7.08 -10.61
C LEU A 104 -2.76 5.80 -11.01
N ARG A 105 -3.01 5.58 -12.31
CA ARG A 105 -3.61 4.33 -12.80
C ARG A 105 -2.73 3.12 -12.50
N CYS A 106 -1.41 3.25 -12.66
CA CYS A 106 -0.47 2.22 -12.28
C CYS A 106 -0.60 1.88 -10.78
N ALA A 107 -0.53 2.87 -9.89
CA ALA A 107 -0.66 2.68 -8.45
C ALA A 107 -1.99 2.00 -8.09
N ALA A 108 -3.10 2.46 -8.66
CA ALA A 108 -4.43 1.90 -8.45
C ALA A 108 -4.56 0.44 -8.95
N ARG A 109 -4.02 0.11 -10.13
CA ARG A 109 -3.98 -1.26 -10.66
C ARG A 109 -3.16 -2.19 -9.78
N LYS A 110 -1.98 -1.74 -9.35
CA LYS A 110 -1.12 -2.48 -8.41
C LYS A 110 -1.88 -2.82 -7.14
N HIS A 111 -2.59 -1.86 -6.57
CA HIS A 111 -3.33 -2.08 -5.33
C HIS A 111 -4.54 -2.99 -5.50
N SER A 112 -5.34 -2.82 -6.57
CA SER A 112 -6.46 -3.72 -6.86
C SER A 112 -5.99 -5.17 -7.09
N LYS A 113 -4.86 -5.35 -7.81
CA LYS A 113 -4.21 -6.66 -8.00
C LYS A 113 -3.69 -7.23 -6.68
N ASP A 114 -3.04 -6.42 -5.86
CA ASP A 114 -2.51 -6.83 -4.55
C ASP A 114 -3.61 -7.32 -3.61
N MET A 115 -4.68 -6.55 -3.45
CA MET A 115 -5.85 -6.96 -2.65
C MET A 115 -6.44 -8.29 -3.13
N ALA A 116 -6.54 -8.46 -4.45
CA ALA A 116 -7.11 -9.68 -5.04
C ALA A 116 -6.20 -10.89 -4.86
N VAL A 117 -4.91 -10.75 -5.16
CA VAL A 117 -3.94 -11.86 -5.16
C VAL A 117 -3.63 -12.32 -3.74
N ASN A 118 -3.52 -11.39 -2.80
CA ASN A 118 -3.18 -11.67 -1.41
C ASN A 118 -4.41 -11.76 -0.49
N ASN A 119 -5.61 -11.69 -1.08
CA ASN A 119 -6.90 -11.91 -0.41
C ASN A 119 -7.10 -11.03 0.83
N PHE A 120 -6.96 -9.72 0.67
CA PHE A 120 -7.28 -8.74 1.71
C PHE A 120 -8.11 -7.58 1.15
N PHE A 121 -8.66 -6.75 2.03
CA PHE A 121 -9.36 -5.51 1.69
C PHE A 121 -8.95 -4.41 2.68
N SER A 122 -8.03 -3.56 2.27
CA SER A 122 -7.44 -2.49 3.10
C SER A 122 -6.75 -1.46 2.22
N HIS A 123 -6.67 -0.21 2.67
CA HIS A 123 -5.84 0.82 2.06
C HIS A 123 -4.34 0.52 2.19
N THR A 124 -3.93 -0.18 3.23
CA THR A 124 -2.54 -0.64 3.41
C THR A 124 -2.34 -1.92 2.61
N GLY A 125 -1.40 -1.90 1.69
CA GLY A 125 -1.02 -3.03 0.84
C GLY A 125 0.02 -3.94 1.47
N THR A 126 0.40 -5.01 0.76
CA THR A 126 1.50 -5.90 1.17
C THR A 126 2.78 -5.11 1.38
N GLY A 127 3.64 -5.58 2.30
CA GLY A 127 4.84 -4.85 2.71
C GLY A 127 4.54 -3.55 3.47
N ASN A 128 3.32 -3.40 4.02
CA ASN A 128 2.88 -2.21 4.76
C ASN A 128 2.91 -0.91 3.94
N THR A 129 2.69 -1.03 2.61
CA THR A 129 2.69 0.12 1.70
C THR A 129 1.42 0.94 1.82
N ALA A 130 1.55 2.24 2.11
CA ALA A 130 0.43 3.17 2.09
C ALA A 130 0.07 3.59 0.66
N PRO A 131 -1.13 4.14 0.40
CA PRO A 131 -1.49 4.69 -0.91
C PRO A 131 -0.46 5.68 -1.46
N TRP A 132 0.05 6.54 -0.60
CA TRP A 132 1.06 7.56 -0.91
C TRP A 132 2.38 6.98 -1.39
N ASP A 133 2.78 5.83 -0.85
CA ASP A 133 3.99 5.12 -1.25
C ASP A 133 3.83 4.55 -2.65
N ARG A 134 2.69 3.93 -2.94
CA ARG A 134 2.37 3.38 -4.26
C ARG A 134 2.34 4.45 -5.34
N MET A 135 1.73 5.63 -5.06
CA MET A 135 1.70 6.78 -5.97
C MET A 135 3.12 7.28 -6.27
N LYS A 136 3.97 7.42 -5.24
CA LYS A 136 5.38 7.83 -5.39
C LYS A 136 6.19 6.79 -6.16
N LEU A 137 6.04 5.51 -5.85
CA LEU A 137 6.70 4.41 -6.58
C LEU A 137 6.29 4.38 -8.06
N ALA A 138 5.05 4.74 -8.37
CA ALA A 138 4.58 4.93 -9.75
C ALA A 138 5.07 6.24 -10.39
N GLY A 139 5.87 7.05 -9.70
CA GLY A 139 6.43 8.31 -10.19
C GLY A 139 5.47 9.50 -10.11
N TYR A 140 4.36 9.41 -9.35
CA TYR A 140 3.44 10.51 -9.18
C TYR A 140 3.81 11.36 -7.95
N THR A 141 4.08 12.64 -8.19
CA THR A 141 4.27 13.66 -7.14
C THR A 141 2.99 14.46 -6.97
N TYR A 142 2.67 14.85 -5.74
CA TYR A 142 1.41 15.53 -5.42
C TYR A 142 1.55 16.50 -4.24
N ASN A 143 0.71 17.54 -4.24
CA ASN A 143 0.47 18.39 -3.09
C ASN A 143 -0.73 17.91 -2.26
N ALA A 144 -1.69 17.23 -2.90
CA ALA A 144 -2.82 16.56 -2.25
C ALA A 144 -3.18 15.27 -2.99
N ALA A 145 -3.56 14.24 -2.23
CA ALA A 145 -3.98 12.96 -2.77
C ALA A 145 -5.07 12.32 -1.91
N ALA A 146 -5.83 11.39 -2.50
CA ALA A 146 -6.78 10.54 -1.79
C ALA A 146 -6.94 9.20 -2.51
N GLU A 147 -7.35 8.18 -1.77
CA GLU A 147 -7.68 6.88 -2.31
C GLU A 147 -9.10 6.46 -1.91
N ASN A 148 -9.83 5.88 -2.84
CA ASN A 148 -11.06 5.12 -2.58
C ASN A 148 -10.83 3.68 -3.00
N ILE A 149 -11.24 2.71 -2.17
CA ILE A 149 -11.27 1.29 -2.53
C ILE A 149 -12.67 0.73 -2.43
N ALA A 150 -12.96 -0.29 -3.22
CA ALA A 150 -14.21 -1.05 -3.13
C ALA A 150 -13.98 -2.51 -3.56
N ALA A 151 -14.84 -3.41 -3.09
CA ALA A 151 -14.79 -4.81 -3.47
C ALA A 151 -16.19 -5.39 -3.64
N ASN A 152 -16.31 -6.38 -4.53
CA ASN A 152 -17.51 -7.14 -4.84
C ASN A 152 -18.48 -6.51 -5.86
N GLN A 153 -18.36 -5.24 -6.22
CA GLN A 153 -19.19 -4.62 -7.25
C GLN A 153 -18.75 -5.09 -8.64
N ALA A 154 -19.67 -5.68 -9.40
CA ALA A 154 -19.36 -6.32 -10.67
C ALA A 154 -19.32 -5.35 -11.87
N THR A 155 -19.81 -4.12 -11.71
CA THR A 155 -19.86 -3.13 -12.80
C THR A 155 -19.40 -1.74 -12.35
N PRO A 156 -18.96 -0.90 -13.29
CA PRO A 156 -18.60 0.51 -13.04
C PRO A 156 -19.73 1.30 -12.34
N GLU A 157 -20.98 1.11 -12.74
CA GLU A 157 -22.13 1.81 -12.17
C GLU A 157 -22.38 1.37 -10.72
N ALA A 158 -22.24 0.06 -10.44
CA ALA A 158 -22.44 -0.49 -9.10
C ALA A 158 -21.37 0.04 -8.14
N VAL A 159 -20.10 0.05 -8.53
CA VAL A 159 -19.03 0.59 -7.69
C VAL A 159 -19.16 2.09 -7.51
N MET A 160 -19.51 2.83 -8.56
CA MET A 160 -19.74 4.26 -8.46
C MET A 160 -20.88 4.60 -7.50
N THR A 161 -21.99 3.85 -7.55
CA THR A 161 -23.10 3.97 -6.62
C THR A 161 -22.67 3.69 -5.18
N SER A 162 -21.87 2.64 -4.96
CA SER A 162 -21.32 2.31 -3.65
C SER A 162 -20.47 3.44 -3.08
N TRP A 163 -19.55 3.99 -3.87
CA TRP A 163 -18.73 5.11 -3.44
C TRP A 163 -19.52 6.39 -3.15
N MET A 164 -20.51 6.71 -3.99
CA MET A 164 -21.35 7.91 -3.77
C MET A 164 -22.24 7.81 -2.53
N ASN A 165 -22.61 6.60 -2.11
CA ASN A 165 -23.39 6.35 -0.87
C ASN A 165 -22.51 6.40 0.39
N SER A 166 -21.21 6.39 0.29
CA SER A 166 -20.27 6.56 1.40
C SER A 166 -19.83 8.01 1.51
N THR A 167 -20.02 8.63 2.66
CA THR A 167 -19.66 10.05 2.89
C THR A 167 -18.20 10.33 2.58
N GLY A 168 -17.27 9.46 3.02
CA GLY A 168 -15.83 9.64 2.80
C GLY A 168 -15.46 9.53 1.32
N HIS A 169 -15.92 8.48 0.65
CA HIS A 169 -15.64 8.27 -0.76
C HIS A 169 -16.26 9.34 -1.66
N CYS A 170 -17.51 9.72 -1.38
CA CYS A 170 -18.21 10.82 -2.07
C CYS A 170 -17.45 12.14 -1.90
N ASN A 171 -16.95 12.46 -0.70
CA ASN A 171 -16.15 13.66 -0.47
C ASN A 171 -14.87 13.67 -1.30
N ASN A 172 -14.18 12.54 -1.44
CA ASN A 172 -13.00 12.42 -2.31
C ASN A 172 -13.38 12.68 -3.78
N ILE A 173 -14.44 12.06 -4.28
CA ILE A 173 -14.92 12.23 -5.66
C ILE A 173 -15.29 13.70 -5.93
N MET A 174 -15.95 14.35 -4.99
CA MET A 174 -16.45 15.72 -5.12
C MET A 174 -15.44 16.79 -4.68
N ASN A 175 -14.19 16.43 -4.34
CA ASN A 175 -13.19 17.40 -3.95
C ASN A 175 -12.60 18.12 -5.19
N GLY A 176 -12.85 19.43 -5.28
CA GLY A 176 -12.37 20.27 -6.40
C GLY A 176 -10.86 20.50 -6.44
N THR A 177 -10.12 20.15 -5.36
CA THR A 177 -8.65 20.21 -5.32
C THR A 177 -8.03 19.23 -6.28
N TYR A 178 -8.57 18.00 -6.39
CA TYR A 178 -8.02 16.97 -7.26
C TYR A 178 -8.25 17.29 -8.73
N LYS A 179 -7.19 17.08 -9.54
CA LYS A 179 -7.13 17.35 -10.99
C LYS A 179 -6.87 16.08 -11.80
N LYS A 180 -6.35 15.05 -11.15
CA LYS A 180 -5.94 13.79 -11.76
C LYS A 180 -6.61 12.62 -11.06
N LEU A 181 -6.87 11.56 -11.83
CA LEU A 181 -7.43 10.31 -11.36
C LEU A 181 -6.77 9.12 -12.07
N GLY A 182 -6.38 8.13 -11.31
CA GLY A 182 -6.10 6.78 -11.77
C GLY A 182 -7.16 5.83 -11.24
N VAL A 183 -7.62 4.92 -12.08
CA VAL A 183 -8.56 3.86 -11.69
C VAL A 183 -7.88 2.52 -11.95
N GLY A 184 -7.97 1.59 -11.01
CA GLY A 184 -7.55 0.22 -11.13
C GLY A 184 -8.70 -0.73 -10.84
N TYR A 185 -8.85 -1.73 -11.68
CA TYR A 185 -9.81 -2.82 -11.50
C TYR A 185 -9.12 -4.16 -11.69
N TYR A 186 -9.39 -5.10 -10.81
CA TYR A 186 -8.91 -6.47 -10.93
C TYR A 186 -10.02 -7.48 -10.63
N TYR A 187 -10.12 -8.51 -11.47
CA TYR A 187 -11.06 -9.62 -11.28
C TYR A 187 -10.32 -10.91 -10.92
N ARG A 188 -10.77 -11.60 -9.88
CA ARG A 188 -10.27 -12.91 -9.49
C ARG A 188 -11.42 -13.89 -9.32
N ALA A 189 -11.47 -14.89 -10.20
CA ALA A 189 -12.58 -15.85 -10.26
C ALA A 189 -12.68 -16.71 -9.01
N SER A 190 -11.55 -17.07 -8.37
CA SER A 190 -11.47 -17.97 -7.22
C SER A 190 -10.26 -17.65 -6.34
N GLY A 191 -10.22 -18.18 -5.12
CA GLY A 191 -9.09 -18.04 -4.21
C GLY A 191 -8.99 -16.68 -3.52
N ALA A 192 -10.04 -15.84 -3.58
CA ALA A 192 -10.16 -14.60 -2.81
C ALA A 192 -11.57 -14.46 -2.26
N THR A 193 -11.72 -13.66 -1.19
CA THR A 193 -13.01 -13.38 -0.53
C THR A 193 -13.98 -12.67 -1.47
N TYR A 194 -13.45 -11.73 -2.25
CA TYR A 194 -14.20 -11.00 -3.26
C TYR A 194 -13.71 -11.37 -4.66
N LYS A 195 -14.56 -11.17 -5.67
CA LYS A 195 -14.19 -11.39 -7.07
C LYS A 195 -13.71 -10.12 -7.77
N HIS A 196 -14.24 -8.98 -7.36
CA HIS A 196 -14.02 -7.69 -7.99
C HIS A 196 -13.33 -6.75 -7.01
N TYR A 197 -12.22 -6.14 -7.40
CA TYR A 197 -11.46 -5.19 -6.59
C TYR A 197 -11.23 -3.92 -7.38
N TRP A 198 -11.49 -2.78 -6.73
CA TRP A 198 -11.45 -1.46 -7.33
C TRP A 198 -10.63 -0.50 -6.49
N THR A 199 -9.88 0.34 -7.15
CA THR A 199 -9.14 1.44 -6.53
C THR A 199 -9.27 2.70 -7.38
N GLN A 200 -9.49 3.85 -6.73
CA GLN A 200 -9.40 5.18 -7.31
C GLN A 200 -8.31 5.94 -6.57
N ASP A 201 -7.29 6.39 -7.28
CA ASP A 201 -6.24 7.26 -6.77
C ASP A 201 -6.43 8.66 -7.35
N PHE A 202 -6.76 9.62 -6.48
CA PHE A 202 -6.90 11.03 -6.83
C PHE A 202 -5.64 11.80 -6.51
N GLY A 203 -5.31 12.80 -7.33
CA GLY A 203 -4.16 13.66 -7.08
C GLY A 203 -4.31 15.09 -7.59
N ALA A 204 -3.61 15.99 -6.88
CA ALA A 204 -3.32 17.37 -7.31
C ALA A 204 -1.80 17.52 -7.35
N PRO A 205 -1.21 17.84 -8.52
CA PRO A 205 0.23 18.10 -8.67
C PRO A 205 0.67 19.32 -7.90
#